data_9748c33765764c04fdc3467490ce0a8c
#
_entry.id   9748c33765764c04fdc3467490ce0a8c
#
_cell.length_a   1.000
_cell.length_b   1.000
_cell.length_c   1.000
_cell.angle_alpha   90.00
_cell.angle_beta   90.00
_cell.angle_gamma   90.00
#
_symmetry.space_group_name_H-M   'P 1'
#
loop_
_entity.id
_entity.type
_entity.pdbx_description
1 polymer ?
#
loop_
_entity_poly.entity_id
_entity_poly.type
_entity_poly.pdbx_seq_one_letter_code
_entity_poly.pdbx_strand_id
1 'polypeptide(L)'
;MVTKDMKESVRFYRLLGVDVTDPVDDHLDATLPSGVRLMWDALELIKQLEPDWEEPRGHRRIGLAFECSSPGDVDATHARVVKAGFRSKKGPWDAFWGQRYAEVIDPDDNVVDLFAELPTPTA
;
A
#
# COMPACT_ATOMS: atom_id res chain seq x y z
N MET A 1 -0.19 -2.92 -10.50
CA MET A 1 -0.75 -1.57 -10.22
C MET A 1 -0.39 -0.63 -11.35
N VAL A 2 -1.35 0.13 -11.84
CA VAL A 2 -1.08 1.19 -12.80
C VAL A 2 -0.75 2.46 -12.02
N THR A 3 0.34 3.12 -12.36
CA THR A 3 0.77 4.31 -11.63
C THR A 3 1.09 5.47 -12.58
N LYS A 4 0.73 6.66 -12.16
CA LYS A 4 1.07 7.90 -12.87
C LYS A 4 2.46 8.40 -12.53
N ASP A 5 3.03 7.94 -11.41
CA ASP A 5 4.35 8.33 -10.94
C ASP A 5 5.02 7.13 -10.27
N MET A 6 5.84 6.42 -11.04
CA MET A 6 6.52 5.21 -10.60
C MET A 6 7.39 5.45 -9.36
N LYS A 7 8.16 6.53 -9.35
CA LYS A 7 9.07 6.82 -8.24
C LYS A 7 8.31 7.10 -6.94
N GLU A 8 7.23 7.85 -7.00
CA GLU A 8 6.40 8.16 -5.82
C GLU A 8 5.69 6.91 -5.32
N SER A 9 5.16 6.07 -6.22
CA SER A 9 4.52 4.83 -5.81
C SER A 9 5.51 3.90 -5.11
N VAL A 10 6.70 3.74 -5.67
CA VAL A 10 7.76 2.91 -5.07
C VAL A 10 8.19 3.48 -3.71
N ARG A 11 8.34 4.80 -3.60
CA ARG A 11 8.68 5.45 -2.33
C ARG A 11 7.64 5.14 -1.25
N PHE A 12 6.35 5.19 -1.61
CA PHE A 12 5.26 4.85 -0.70
C PHE A 12 5.36 3.40 -0.22
N TYR A 13 5.44 2.43 -1.14
CA TYR A 13 5.43 1.01 -0.76
C TYR A 13 6.68 0.57 -0.02
N ARG A 14 7.83 1.22 -0.25
CA ARG A 14 9.02 1.00 0.57
C ARG A 14 8.81 1.37 2.04
N LEU A 15 8.02 2.41 2.31
CA LEU A 15 7.67 2.78 3.70
C LEU A 15 6.85 1.70 4.40
N LEU A 16 6.15 0.85 3.63
CA LEU A 16 5.39 -0.28 4.16
C LEU A 16 6.24 -1.56 4.28
N GLY A 17 7.53 -1.49 3.94
CA GLY A 17 8.44 -2.62 4.03
C GLY A 17 8.61 -3.43 2.76
N VAL A 18 8.08 -2.98 1.62
CA VAL A 18 8.28 -3.68 0.35
C VAL A 18 9.72 -3.47 -0.13
N ASP A 19 10.43 -4.58 -0.32
CA ASP A 19 11.79 -4.59 -0.86
C ASP A 19 11.73 -4.61 -2.39
N VAL A 20 12.05 -3.50 -3.00
CA VAL A 20 11.97 -3.32 -4.44
C VAL A 20 13.09 -2.38 -4.90
N THR A 21 13.66 -2.66 -6.07
CA THR A 21 14.74 -1.87 -6.67
C THR A 21 14.22 -0.52 -7.18
N ASP A 22 15.14 0.40 -7.48
CA ASP A 22 14.76 1.66 -8.11
C ASP A 22 14.19 1.40 -9.51
N PRO A 23 13.14 2.16 -9.91
CA PRO A 23 12.58 2.01 -11.24
C PRO A 23 13.58 2.48 -12.31
N VAL A 24 13.74 1.66 -13.35
CA VAL A 24 14.62 1.98 -14.50
C VAL A 24 13.85 2.09 -15.82
N ASP A 25 12.64 1.55 -15.87
CA ASP A 25 11.74 1.61 -17.03
C ASP A 25 10.27 1.65 -16.59
N ASP A 26 9.36 1.33 -17.49
CA ASP A 26 7.92 1.46 -17.25
C ASP A 26 7.28 0.29 -16.53
N HIS A 27 8.05 -0.73 -16.19
CA HIS A 27 7.58 -1.91 -15.45
C HIS A 27 8.53 -2.24 -14.30
N LEU A 28 7.96 -2.63 -13.17
CA LEU A 28 8.72 -3.04 -12.00
C LEU A 28 7.93 -4.07 -11.23
N ASP A 29 8.60 -5.03 -10.61
CA ASP A 29 7.93 -5.98 -9.73
C ASP A 29 8.74 -6.32 -8.48
N ALA A 30 8.05 -6.80 -7.47
CA ALA A 30 8.61 -7.29 -6.22
C ALA A 30 7.82 -8.51 -5.76
N THR A 31 8.54 -9.55 -5.33
CA THR A 31 7.92 -10.71 -4.69
C THR A 31 8.03 -10.55 -3.18
N LEU A 32 6.89 -10.55 -2.50
CA LEU A 32 6.83 -10.45 -1.05
C LEU A 32 7.19 -11.79 -0.40
N PRO A 33 7.59 -11.81 0.89
CA PRO A 33 7.91 -13.05 1.60
C PRO A 33 6.78 -14.08 1.58
N SER A 34 5.52 -13.63 1.51
CA SER A 34 4.34 -14.50 1.40
C SER A 34 4.21 -15.22 0.05
N GLY A 35 5.02 -14.83 -0.95
CA GLY A 35 4.90 -15.32 -2.32
C GLY A 35 4.01 -14.45 -3.21
N VAL A 36 3.30 -13.50 -2.65
CA VAL A 36 2.53 -12.53 -3.45
C VAL A 36 3.49 -11.63 -4.21
N ARG A 37 3.20 -11.40 -5.47
CA ARG A 37 3.98 -10.53 -6.34
C ARG A 37 3.22 -9.24 -6.60
N LEU A 38 3.86 -8.11 -6.30
CA LEU A 38 3.35 -6.79 -6.66
C LEU A 38 4.04 -6.32 -7.93
N MET A 39 3.26 -5.78 -8.86
CA MET A 39 3.79 -5.23 -10.10
C MET A 39 3.29 -3.81 -10.30
N TRP A 40 4.17 -2.97 -10.81
CA TRP A 40 3.87 -1.59 -11.17
C TRP A 40 4.07 -1.42 -12.67
N ASP A 41 3.07 -0.84 -13.32
CA ASP A 41 3.16 -0.46 -14.72
C ASP A 41 2.86 1.03 -14.85
N ALA A 42 3.74 1.74 -15.52
CA ALA A 42 3.51 3.16 -15.80
C ALA A 42 2.29 3.33 -16.69
N LEU A 43 1.53 4.39 -16.44
CA LEU A 43 0.31 4.67 -17.22
C LEU A 43 0.59 4.71 -18.72
N GLU A 44 1.74 5.23 -19.13
CA GLU A 44 2.15 5.31 -20.54
C GLU A 44 2.27 3.92 -21.17
N LEU A 45 2.82 2.96 -20.44
CA LEU A 45 2.91 1.58 -20.89
C LEU A 45 1.52 0.95 -21.06
N ILE A 46 0.66 1.16 -20.07
CA ILE A 46 -0.70 0.61 -20.11
C ILE A 46 -1.48 1.17 -21.30
N LYS A 47 -1.34 2.45 -21.58
CA LYS A 47 -2.00 3.08 -22.75
C LYS A 47 -1.49 2.51 -24.07
N GLN A 48 -0.24 2.08 -24.15
CA GLN A 48 0.30 1.39 -25.33
C GLN A 48 -0.26 -0.02 -25.49
N LEU A 49 -0.39 -0.76 -24.40
CA LEU A 49 -0.87 -2.14 -24.40
C LEU A 49 -2.40 -2.21 -24.51
N GLU A 50 -3.09 -1.26 -23.93
CA GLU A 50 -4.54 -1.18 -23.86
C GLU A 50 -4.99 0.23 -24.23
N PRO A 51 -5.08 0.57 -25.53
CA PRO A 51 -5.41 1.94 -25.97
C PRO A 51 -6.76 2.47 -25.46
N ASP A 52 -7.68 1.56 -25.14
CA ASP A 52 -9.01 1.87 -24.60
C ASP A 52 -9.08 1.86 -23.07
N TRP A 53 -7.92 1.73 -22.39
CA TRP A 53 -7.89 1.77 -20.94
C TRP A 53 -8.37 3.12 -20.40
N GLU A 54 -9.33 3.07 -19.48
CA GLU A 54 -9.84 4.24 -18.77
C GLU A 54 -9.56 4.11 -17.28
N GLU A 55 -9.28 5.23 -16.62
CA GLU A 55 -9.04 5.24 -15.18
C GLU A 55 -10.30 4.79 -14.44
N PRO A 56 -10.21 3.75 -13.58
CA PRO A 56 -11.36 3.27 -12.82
C PRO A 56 -11.93 4.37 -11.91
N ARG A 57 -13.24 4.39 -11.77
CA ARG A 57 -13.96 5.35 -10.92
C ARG A 57 -14.78 4.61 -9.87
N GLY A 58 -15.09 5.31 -8.79
CA GLY A 58 -15.90 4.78 -7.70
C GLY A 58 -15.06 4.18 -6.58
N HIS A 59 -15.69 3.31 -5.79
CA HIS A 59 -15.02 2.68 -4.66
C HIS A 59 -14.23 1.45 -5.09
N ARG A 60 -13.17 1.15 -4.35
CA ARG A 60 -12.31 -0.01 -4.60
C ARG A 60 -13.09 -1.31 -4.43
N ARG A 61 -12.76 -2.31 -5.24
CA ARG A 61 -13.25 -3.68 -5.09
C ARG A 61 -12.19 -4.61 -4.52
N ILE A 62 -10.92 -4.25 -4.71
CA ILE A 62 -9.78 -5.01 -4.21
C ILE A 62 -9.03 -4.10 -3.24
N GLY A 63 -8.66 -4.64 -2.10
CA GLY A 63 -7.85 -3.94 -1.12
C GLY A 63 -6.53 -4.65 -0.91
N LEU A 64 -5.50 -3.88 -0.56
CA LEU A 64 -4.23 -4.40 -0.09
C LEU A 64 -4.15 -4.16 1.41
N ALA A 65 -3.74 -5.19 2.14
CA ALA A 65 -3.50 -5.09 3.57
C ALA A 65 -2.09 -5.60 3.88
N PHE A 66 -1.31 -4.80 4.59
CA PHE A 66 0.05 -5.15 4.99
C PHE A 66 0.08 -5.42 6.48
N GLU A 67 0.55 -6.61 6.85
CA GLU A 67 0.75 -6.96 8.24
C GLU A 67 1.99 -6.30 8.80
N CYS A 68 1.82 -5.61 9.92
CA CYS A 68 2.91 -5.03 10.69
C CYS A 68 3.35 -5.99 11.80
N SER A 69 4.55 -5.82 12.33
CA SER A 69 5.13 -6.73 13.33
C SER A 69 4.44 -6.69 14.69
N SER A 70 3.75 -5.59 15.00
CA SER A 70 3.07 -5.38 16.27
C SER A 70 2.05 -4.25 16.15
N PRO A 71 1.12 -4.10 17.12
CA PRO A 71 0.25 -2.94 17.18
C PRO A 71 1.01 -1.61 17.17
N GLY A 72 2.13 -1.54 17.90
CA GLY A 72 2.98 -0.33 17.89
C GLY A 72 3.60 -0.06 16.54
N ASP A 73 3.89 -1.10 15.75
CA ASP A 73 4.43 -0.94 14.40
C ASP A 73 3.37 -0.44 13.42
N VAL A 74 2.09 -0.72 13.63
CA VAL A 74 1.01 -0.08 12.87
C VAL A 74 1.08 1.43 13.06
N ASP A 75 1.17 1.88 14.30
CA ASP A 75 1.26 3.31 14.63
C ASP A 75 2.51 3.95 14.01
N ALA A 76 3.66 3.28 14.16
CA ALA A 76 4.93 3.78 13.64
C ALA A 76 4.94 3.86 12.10
N THR A 77 4.41 2.85 11.44
CA THR A 77 4.34 2.80 9.97
C THR A 77 3.41 3.89 9.44
N HIS A 78 2.23 4.04 10.05
CA HIS A 78 1.29 5.11 9.71
C HIS A 78 1.96 6.48 9.87
N ALA A 79 2.66 6.70 10.98
CA ALA A 79 3.36 7.97 11.22
C ALA A 79 4.44 8.25 10.17
N ARG A 80 5.22 7.22 9.78
CA ARG A 80 6.24 7.37 8.73
C ARG A 80 5.62 7.77 7.38
N VAL A 81 4.52 7.15 7.02
CA VAL A 81 3.79 7.43 5.78
C VAL A 81 3.31 8.88 5.75
N VAL A 82 2.67 9.34 6.81
CA VAL A 82 2.17 10.71 6.92
C VAL A 82 3.32 11.72 6.93
N LYS A 83 4.39 11.44 7.69
CA LYS A 83 5.57 12.32 7.75
C LYS A 83 6.25 12.45 6.38
N ALA A 84 6.21 11.40 5.58
CA ALA A 84 6.78 11.42 4.23
C ALA A 84 5.92 12.18 3.22
N GLY A 85 4.76 12.70 3.62
CA GLY A 85 3.88 13.53 2.80
C GLY A 85 2.73 12.79 2.14
N PHE A 86 2.52 11.51 2.45
CA PHE A 86 1.39 10.75 1.94
C PHE A 86 0.15 10.93 2.81
N ARG A 87 -1.01 10.60 2.25
CA ARG A 87 -2.28 10.83 2.91
C ARG A 87 -2.68 9.67 3.81
N SER A 88 -3.34 10.00 4.93
CA SER A 88 -4.02 9.05 5.78
C SER A 88 -5.51 9.05 5.47
N LYS A 89 -6.13 7.87 5.36
CA LYS A 89 -7.57 7.76 5.32
C LYS A 89 -8.15 7.64 6.72
N LYS A 90 -7.51 6.83 7.56
CA LYS A 90 -7.90 6.65 8.96
C LYS A 90 -6.68 6.34 9.81
N GLY A 91 -6.51 7.13 10.87
CA GLY A 91 -5.43 6.90 11.82
C GLY A 91 -5.58 5.60 12.60
N PRO A 92 -4.52 5.15 13.29
CA PRO A 92 -4.55 3.89 14.01
C PRO A 92 -5.67 3.81 15.06
N TRP A 93 -6.34 2.66 15.13
CA TRP A 93 -7.35 2.38 16.15
C TRP A 93 -7.39 0.88 16.45
N ASP A 94 -7.93 0.54 17.61
CA ASP A 94 -8.19 -0.86 17.97
C ASP A 94 -9.55 -1.25 17.39
N ALA A 95 -9.53 -2.06 16.35
CA ALA A 95 -10.74 -2.49 15.67
C ALA A 95 -11.48 -3.57 16.47
N PHE A 96 -12.81 -3.58 16.38
CA PHE A 96 -13.63 -4.51 17.14
C PHE A 96 -13.36 -5.97 16.80
N TRP A 97 -12.76 -6.25 15.65
CA TRP A 97 -12.41 -7.62 15.23
C TRP A 97 -11.06 -8.10 15.75
N GLY A 98 -10.42 -7.38 16.67
CA GLY A 98 -9.22 -7.85 17.37
C GLY A 98 -7.89 -7.47 16.72
N GLN A 99 -7.87 -6.43 15.92
CA GLN A 99 -6.65 -5.92 15.28
C GLN A 99 -6.44 -4.45 15.56
N ARG A 100 -5.17 -4.03 15.67
CA ARG A 100 -4.77 -2.64 15.52
C ARG A 100 -4.74 -2.35 14.03
N TYR A 101 -5.43 -1.33 13.59
CA TYR A 101 -5.69 -1.09 12.18
C TYR A 101 -5.43 0.36 11.82
N ALA A 102 -5.01 0.62 10.59
CA ALA A 102 -4.93 1.96 10.03
C ALA A 102 -5.08 1.89 8.51
N GLU A 103 -5.45 2.99 7.89
CA GLU A 103 -5.59 3.08 6.45
C GLU A 103 -4.82 4.28 5.90
N VAL A 104 -4.01 4.05 4.89
CA VAL A 104 -3.23 5.08 4.18
C VAL A 104 -3.60 5.07 2.70
N ILE A 105 -3.23 6.12 1.99
CA ILE A 105 -3.60 6.30 0.58
C ILE A 105 -2.32 6.44 -0.23
N ASP A 106 -2.14 5.59 -1.24
CA ASP A 106 -0.98 5.65 -2.12
C ASP A 106 -1.09 6.82 -3.13
N PRO A 107 -0.02 7.12 -3.91
CA PRO A 107 -0.05 8.23 -4.85
C PRO A 107 -1.12 8.14 -5.95
N ASP A 108 -1.64 6.95 -6.21
CA ASP A 108 -2.66 6.71 -7.23
C ASP A 108 -4.06 6.54 -6.64
N ASP A 109 -4.29 7.04 -5.42
CA ASP A 109 -5.56 6.99 -4.69
C ASP A 109 -6.01 5.59 -4.26
N ASN A 110 -5.10 4.62 -4.23
CA ASN A 110 -5.41 3.31 -3.67
C ASN A 110 -5.37 3.37 -2.15
N VAL A 111 -6.41 2.86 -1.52
CA VAL A 111 -6.45 2.72 -0.05
C VAL A 111 -5.71 1.45 0.33
N VAL A 112 -4.75 1.58 1.23
CA VAL A 112 -3.91 0.48 1.70
C VAL A 112 -4.08 0.35 3.21
N ASP A 113 -4.37 -0.85 3.66
CA ASP A 113 -4.61 -1.15 5.07
C ASP A 113 -3.32 -1.61 5.74
N LEU A 114 -3.14 -1.20 7.00
CA LEU A 114 -2.07 -1.66 7.87
C LEU A 114 -2.70 -2.34 9.08
N PHE A 115 -2.19 -3.50 9.48
CA PHE A 115 -2.78 -4.21 10.61
C PHE A 115 -1.76 -5.03 11.39
N ALA A 116 -2.10 -5.29 12.64
CA ALA A 116 -1.45 -6.28 13.49
C ALA A 116 -2.46 -6.82 14.49
N GLU A 117 -2.29 -8.08 14.87
CA GLU A 117 -3.16 -8.69 15.87
C GLU A 117 -2.97 -8.00 17.23
N LEU A 118 -4.08 -7.68 17.89
CA LEU A 118 -4.05 -7.23 19.28
C LEU A 118 -3.78 -8.42 20.20
N PRO A 119 -3.11 -8.19 21.36
CA PRO A 119 -2.93 -9.26 22.32
C PRO A 119 -4.27 -9.86 22.75
N THR A 120 -4.35 -11.19 22.80
CA THR A 120 -5.53 -11.87 23.30
C THR A 120 -5.64 -11.59 24.81
N PRO A 121 -6.83 -11.15 25.32
CA PRO A 121 -6.98 -10.96 26.75
C PRO A 121 -6.70 -12.28 27.50
N THR A 122 -5.85 -12.21 28.52
CA THR A 122 -5.66 -13.34 29.41
C THR A 122 -6.89 -13.46 30.32
N ALA A 123 -7.45 -14.65 30.35
CA ALA A 123 -8.60 -14.93 31.21
C ALA A 123 -8.20 -14.92 32.70
#